data_cce50576634e0b3e70933658ede74bbd
#
_entry.id   cce50576634e0b3e70933658ede74bbd
#
_cell.length_a   1.000
_cell.length_b   1.000
_cell.length_c   1.000
_cell.angle_alpha   90.00
_cell.angle_beta   90.00
_cell.angle_gamma   90.00
#
_symmetry.space_group_name_H-M   'P 1'
#
loop_
_entity.id
_entity.type
_entity.pdbx_description
1 polymer ?
#
loop_
_entity_poly.entity_id
_entity_poly.type
_entity_poly.pdbx_seq_one_letter_code
_entity_poly.pdbx_strand_id
1 'polypeptide(L)'
;MEFDRAGWLHLAAGSYLITFNEVVRLPLDLMALGRPRSRLLRSGVSIHTAVWDAGYEGRSQALLSVYNPDGYQVERDARMLQLVFFRLEHPLNQGYQGRFLGENLRQPV
;
A
#
# COMPACT_ATOMS: atom_id res chain seq x y z
N MET A 1 14.18 0.12 10.54
CA MET A 1 13.17 0.46 11.55
C MET A 1 12.47 -0.79 12.01
N GLU A 2 12.33 -0.94 13.30
CA GLU A 2 11.78 -2.16 13.88
C GLU A 2 10.65 -1.85 14.84
N PHE A 3 9.66 -2.74 14.88
CA PHE A 3 8.61 -2.69 15.88
C PHE A 3 9.17 -3.12 17.23
N ASP A 4 8.64 -2.53 18.30
CA ASP A 4 9.02 -2.92 19.65
C ASP A 4 8.41 -4.28 20.01
N ARG A 5 8.64 -4.75 21.25
CA ARG A 5 8.16 -6.06 21.68
C ARG A 5 6.63 -6.15 21.70
N ALA A 6 5.95 -5.03 21.91
CA ALA A 6 4.49 -4.99 21.90
C ALA A 6 3.92 -4.85 20.47
N GLY A 7 4.77 -4.75 19.47
CA GLY A 7 4.35 -4.63 18.08
C GLY A 7 4.06 -3.21 17.65
N TRP A 8 4.66 -2.20 18.28
CA TRP A 8 4.46 -0.80 17.93
C TRP A 8 5.74 -0.18 17.38
N LEU A 9 5.56 0.77 16.48
CA LEU A 9 6.63 1.56 15.89
C LEU A 9 6.20 3.02 15.87
N HIS A 10 7.05 3.89 16.45
CA HIS A 10 6.82 5.32 16.37
C HIS A 10 7.52 5.90 15.14
N LEU A 11 6.76 6.60 14.31
CA LEU A 11 7.29 7.30 13.14
C LEU A 11 7.25 8.80 13.40
N ALA A 12 8.43 9.43 13.39
CA ALA A 12 8.49 10.89 13.45
C ALA A 12 7.91 11.50 12.19
N ALA A 13 7.57 12.80 12.24
CA ALA A 13 7.11 13.49 11.05
C ALA A 13 8.12 13.31 9.92
N GLY A 14 7.62 13.02 8.71
CA GLY A 14 8.48 12.75 7.56
C GLY A 14 7.82 11.80 6.59
N SER A 15 8.58 11.34 5.60
CA SER A 15 8.10 10.46 4.55
C SER A 15 8.82 9.13 4.60
N TYR A 16 8.08 8.06 4.37
CA TYR A 16 8.57 6.68 4.49
C TYR A 16 8.07 5.84 3.32
N LEU A 17 8.96 5.01 2.79
CA LEU A 17 8.54 3.99 1.83
C LEU A 17 8.09 2.77 2.62
N ILE A 18 6.86 2.33 2.39
CA ILE A 18 6.32 1.15 3.08
C ILE A 18 6.01 0.06 2.06
N THR A 19 6.14 -1.19 2.50
CA THR A 19 5.78 -2.36 1.71
C THR A 19 4.62 -3.05 2.40
N PHE A 20 3.57 -3.35 1.63
CA PHE A 20 2.40 -4.03 2.18
C PHE A 20 2.68 -5.53 2.34
N ASN A 21 2.06 -6.14 3.34
CA ASN A 21 2.22 -7.56 3.58
C ASN A 21 1.49 -8.40 2.54
N GLU A 22 0.37 -7.90 2.04
CA GLU A 22 -0.49 -8.66 1.16
C GLU A 22 0.05 -8.72 -0.25
N VAL A 23 -0.07 -9.88 -0.87
CA VAL A 23 0.14 -10.04 -2.31
C VAL A 23 -1.18 -9.71 -2.99
N VAL A 24 -1.12 -8.78 -3.93
CA VAL A 24 -2.28 -8.39 -4.73
C VAL A 24 -2.12 -8.97 -6.13
N ARG A 25 -3.16 -9.66 -6.59
CA ARG A 25 -3.21 -10.23 -7.94
C ARG A 25 -4.52 -9.79 -8.58
N LEU A 26 -4.41 -8.98 -9.62
CA LEU A 26 -5.59 -8.44 -10.30
C LEU A 26 -5.88 -9.20 -11.57
N PRO A 27 -7.17 -9.53 -11.81
CA PRO A 27 -7.56 -10.09 -13.11
C PRO A 27 -7.43 -9.05 -14.20
N LEU A 28 -7.63 -9.48 -15.43
CA LEU A 28 -7.43 -8.61 -16.60
C LEU A 28 -8.57 -7.58 -16.80
N ASP A 29 -9.62 -7.64 -15.99
CA ASP A 29 -10.76 -6.74 -16.07
C ASP A 29 -10.95 -5.81 -14.88
N LEU A 30 -9.99 -5.80 -13.94
CA LEU A 30 -10.06 -4.92 -12.77
C LEU A 30 -8.80 -4.12 -12.60
N MET A 31 -8.97 -2.85 -12.25
CA MET A 31 -7.89 -2.00 -11.75
C MET A 31 -8.24 -1.50 -10.36
N ALA A 32 -7.30 -0.92 -9.66
CA ALA A 32 -7.56 -0.41 -8.31
C ALA A 32 -6.82 0.89 -8.05
N LEU A 33 -7.44 1.70 -7.19
CA LEU A 33 -6.81 2.87 -6.58
C LEU A 33 -6.74 2.63 -5.07
N GLY A 34 -5.71 3.16 -4.43
CA GLY A 34 -5.54 3.05 -3.00
C GLY A 34 -5.91 4.35 -2.30
N ARG A 35 -6.62 4.24 -1.19
CA ARG A 35 -6.97 5.39 -0.35
C ARG A 35 -6.61 5.07 1.10
N PRO A 36 -6.08 6.04 1.86
CA PRO A 36 -5.79 5.80 3.27
C PRO A 36 -7.10 5.60 4.04
N ARG A 37 -7.00 4.82 5.10
CA ARG A 37 -8.14 4.67 6.00
C ARG A 37 -8.37 5.97 6.78
N SER A 38 -9.60 6.20 7.18
CA SER A 38 -10.00 7.45 7.83
C SER A 38 -9.22 7.74 9.11
N ARG A 39 -8.80 6.70 9.83
CA ARG A 39 -8.01 6.87 11.05
C ARG A 39 -6.68 7.58 10.76
N LEU A 40 -6.04 7.24 9.64
CA LEU A 40 -4.79 7.88 9.26
C LEU A 40 -5.01 9.36 8.96
N LEU A 41 -6.04 9.67 8.19
CA LEU A 41 -6.35 11.07 7.86
C LEU A 41 -6.54 11.90 9.12
N ARG A 42 -7.27 11.36 10.08
CA ARG A 42 -7.56 12.06 11.33
C ARG A 42 -6.33 12.20 12.23
N SER A 43 -5.32 11.38 12.00
CA SER A 43 -4.06 11.42 12.75
C SER A 43 -3.00 12.27 12.07
N GLY A 44 -3.32 12.94 10.97
CA GLY A 44 -2.37 13.75 10.22
C GLY A 44 -1.39 12.92 9.42
N VAL A 45 -1.86 11.79 8.87
CA VAL A 45 -1.05 10.86 8.10
C VAL A 45 -1.74 10.57 6.77
N SER A 46 -0.96 10.48 5.71
CA SER A 46 -1.48 10.14 4.39
C SER A 46 -0.64 9.06 3.74
N ILE A 47 -1.26 8.34 2.81
CA ILE A 47 -0.58 7.34 1.99
C ILE A 47 -0.80 7.70 0.53
N HIS A 48 0.29 7.77 -0.22
CA HIS A 48 0.27 8.06 -1.64
C HIS A 48 0.68 6.82 -2.40
N THR A 49 -0.15 6.41 -3.36
CA THR A 49 0.07 5.20 -4.13
C THR A 49 0.04 5.49 -5.62
N ALA A 50 0.67 4.60 -6.38
CA ALA A 50 0.41 4.51 -7.81
C ALA A 50 -0.89 3.72 -8.02
N VAL A 51 -1.25 3.51 -9.27
CA VAL A 51 -2.43 2.73 -9.66
C VAL A 51 -2.06 1.25 -9.72
N TRP A 52 -2.97 0.40 -9.26
CA TRP A 52 -2.86 -1.04 -9.48
C TRP A 52 -3.48 -1.37 -10.83
N ASP A 53 -2.63 -1.70 -11.79
CA ASP A 53 -3.08 -1.99 -13.15
C ASP A 53 -3.67 -3.40 -13.25
N ALA A 54 -4.57 -3.59 -14.20
CA ALA A 54 -5.13 -4.91 -14.47
C ALA A 54 -3.98 -5.88 -14.82
N GLY A 55 -4.02 -7.07 -14.24
CA GLY A 55 -3.00 -8.09 -14.44
C GLY A 55 -1.76 -7.94 -13.56
N TYR A 56 -1.69 -6.91 -12.72
CA TYR A 56 -0.59 -6.76 -11.78
C TYR A 56 -0.61 -7.87 -10.73
N GLU A 57 0.58 -8.33 -10.36
CA GLU A 57 0.74 -9.23 -9.22
C GLU A 57 2.00 -8.84 -8.46
N GLY A 58 1.90 -8.73 -7.14
CA GLY A 58 3.05 -8.39 -6.31
C GLY A 58 2.66 -7.86 -4.94
N ARG A 59 3.67 -7.58 -4.13
CA ARG A 59 3.54 -6.81 -2.89
C ARG A 59 3.90 -5.38 -3.21
N SER A 60 2.90 -4.53 -3.12
CA SER A 60 3.03 -3.13 -3.52
C SER A 60 3.73 -2.31 -2.46
N GLN A 61 4.29 -1.20 -2.91
CA GLN A 61 4.89 -0.20 -2.03
C GLN A 61 4.12 1.11 -2.16
N ALA A 62 4.22 1.93 -1.12
CA ALA A 62 3.55 3.22 -1.09
C ALA A 62 4.39 4.21 -0.29
N LEU A 63 4.10 5.49 -0.49
CA LEU A 63 4.73 6.57 0.28
C LEU A 63 3.80 6.92 1.44
N LEU A 64 4.28 6.72 2.65
CA LEU A 64 3.58 7.14 3.86
C LEU A 64 4.14 8.47 4.30
N SER A 65 3.27 9.47 4.44
CA SER A 65 3.68 10.81 4.89
C SER A 65 3.04 11.13 6.22
N VAL A 66 3.87 11.36 7.22
CA VAL A 66 3.43 11.74 8.56
C VAL A 66 3.59 13.25 8.68
N TYR A 67 2.46 13.96 8.67
CA TYR A 67 2.43 15.43 8.78
C TYR A 67 2.30 15.90 10.22
N ASN A 68 1.79 15.04 11.11
CA ASN A 68 1.60 15.38 12.51
C ASN A 68 2.97 15.60 13.16
N PRO A 69 3.20 16.78 13.77
CA PRO A 69 4.49 17.06 14.42
C PRO A 69 4.83 16.08 15.55
N ASP A 70 3.81 15.48 16.17
CA ASP A 70 4.00 14.50 17.23
C ASP A 70 4.27 13.10 16.71
N GLY A 71 4.27 12.92 15.38
CA GLY A 71 4.50 11.62 14.75
C GLY A 71 3.26 10.75 14.73
N TYR A 72 3.48 9.47 14.49
CA TYR A 72 2.40 8.49 14.38
C TYR A 72 2.87 7.14 14.92
N GLN A 73 2.00 6.51 15.72
CA GLN A 73 2.25 5.18 16.27
C GLN A 73 1.60 4.14 15.35
N VAL A 74 2.40 3.25 14.81
CA VAL A 74 1.94 2.18 13.92
C VAL A 74 2.04 0.84 14.64
N GLU A 75 0.95 0.10 14.66
CA GLU A 75 0.97 -1.27 15.14
C GLU A 75 1.33 -2.22 14.01
N ARG A 76 2.03 -3.31 14.34
CA ARG A 76 2.35 -4.34 13.33
C ARG A 76 1.06 -4.84 12.69
N ASP A 77 1.08 -4.97 11.38
CA ASP A 77 -0.05 -5.45 10.58
C ASP A 77 -1.29 -4.56 10.66
N ALA A 78 -1.10 -3.28 10.99
CA ALA A 78 -2.20 -2.33 11.03
C ALA A 78 -2.84 -2.18 9.64
N ARG A 79 -4.15 -2.00 9.64
CA ARG A 79 -4.90 -1.74 8.41
C ARG A 79 -4.75 -0.26 8.06
N MET A 80 -3.99 0.03 7.01
CA MET A 80 -3.62 1.40 6.69
C MET A 80 -4.25 1.90 5.40
N LEU A 81 -4.51 1.01 4.46
CA LEU A 81 -4.96 1.35 3.12
C LEU A 81 -6.17 0.52 2.75
N GLN A 82 -7.07 1.12 1.98
CA GLN A 82 -8.16 0.39 1.35
C GLN A 82 -8.02 0.52 -0.16
N LEU A 83 -8.32 -0.57 -0.86
CA LEU A 83 -8.33 -0.56 -2.31
C LEU A 83 -9.76 -0.36 -2.79
N VAL A 84 -9.90 0.51 -3.79
CA VAL A 84 -11.16 0.74 -4.48
C VAL A 84 -11.00 0.17 -5.87
N PHE A 85 -11.82 -0.82 -6.21
CA PHE A 85 -11.70 -1.55 -7.47
C PHE A 85 -12.64 -0.97 -8.51
N PHE A 86 -12.14 -0.90 -9.75
CA PHE A 86 -12.91 -0.45 -10.89
C PHE A 86 -12.87 -1.53 -11.96
N ARG A 87 -14.05 -1.89 -12.47
CA ARG A 87 -14.13 -2.84 -13.57
C ARG A 87 -13.82 -2.11 -14.87
N LEU A 88 -12.94 -2.70 -15.67
CA LEU A 88 -12.68 -2.18 -17.01
C LEU A 88 -13.85 -2.53 -17.92
N GLU A 89 -14.15 -1.63 -18.86
CA GLU A 89 -15.22 -1.87 -19.83
C GLU A 89 -14.93 -3.12 -20.66
N HIS A 90 -13.67 -3.31 -21.02
CA HIS A 90 -13.22 -4.49 -21.76
C HIS A 90 -11.97 -5.06 -21.07
N PRO A 91 -11.91 -6.39 -20.84
CA PRO A 91 -10.71 -7.00 -20.31
C PRO A 91 -9.52 -6.77 -21.24
N LEU A 92 -8.34 -6.65 -20.66
CA LEU A 92 -7.12 -6.56 -21.43
C LEU A 92 -6.76 -7.94 -22.00
N ASN A 93 -6.21 -7.97 -23.22
CA ASN A 93 -5.70 -9.21 -23.80
C ASN A 93 -4.44 -9.67 -23.06
N GLN A 94 -3.69 -8.69 -22.56
CA GLN A 94 -2.44 -8.93 -21.87
C GLN A 94 -2.39 -7.95 -20.70
N GLY A 95 -2.12 -8.48 -19.51
CA GLY A 95 -2.09 -7.68 -18.32
C GLY A 95 -0.86 -6.81 -18.20
N TYR A 96 -0.73 -6.18 -17.04
CA TYR A 96 0.40 -5.30 -16.73
C TYR A 96 1.71 -6.03 -16.97
N GLN A 97 2.60 -5.40 -17.76
CA GLN A 97 3.92 -5.94 -18.13
C GLN A 97 5.04 -5.00 -17.66
N GLY A 98 4.73 -4.07 -16.78
CA GLY A 98 5.69 -3.11 -16.31
C GLY A 98 6.76 -3.73 -15.42
N ARG A 99 7.74 -2.92 -15.07
CA ARG A 99 8.93 -3.33 -14.34
C ARG A 99 8.61 -3.83 -12.91
N PHE A 100 7.45 -3.49 -12.36
CA PHE A 100 7.08 -3.87 -11.01
C PHE A 100 6.21 -5.12 -10.93
N LEU A 101 5.96 -5.77 -12.07
CA LEU A 101 5.23 -7.03 -12.09
C LEU A 101 5.99 -8.07 -11.25
N GLY A 102 5.30 -8.68 -10.30
CA GLY A 102 5.90 -9.67 -9.42
C GLY A 102 6.79 -9.11 -8.32
N GLU A 103 6.76 -7.79 -8.11
CA GLU A 103 7.63 -7.15 -7.11
C GLU A 103 7.39 -7.69 -5.71
N ASN A 104 8.46 -7.81 -4.95
CA ASN A 104 8.45 -8.16 -3.53
C ASN A 104 7.82 -9.52 -3.21
N LEU A 105 7.62 -10.39 -4.20
CA LEU A 105 7.00 -11.70 -3.95
C LEU A 105 7.90 -12.64 -3.17
N ARG A 106 9.22 -12.50 -3.28
CA ARG A 106 10.19 -13.38 -2.63
C ARG A 106 10.72 -12.84 -1.32
N GLN A 107 10.28 -11.66 -0.91
CA GLN A 107 10.73 -11.08 0.34
C GLN A 107 9.93 -11.63 1.50
N PRO A 108 10.58 -11.90 2.63
CA PRO A 108 9.85 -12.31 3.84
C PRO A 108 8.97 -11.16 4.33
N VAL A 109 7.85 -11.55 4.90
CA VAL A 109 6.88 -10.59 5.45
C VAL A 109 7.28 -10.19 6.87
#